data_be1334f57d950884d7700c148b5e32bc
#
_entry.id   be1334f57d950884d7700c148b5e32bc
#
_cell.length_a   1.000
_cell.length_b   1.000
_cell.length_c   1.000
_cell.angle_alpha   90.00
_cell.angle_beta   90.00
_cell.angle_gamma   90.00
#
_symmetry.space_group_name_H-M   'P 1'
#
loop_
_entity.id
_entity.type
_entity.pdbx_description
1 polymer ?
#
loop_
_entity_poly.entity_id
_entity_poly.type
_entity_poly.pdbx_seq_one_letter_code
_entity_poly.pdbx_strand_id
1 'polypeptide(L)'
;MKPHTLYLASVVFGIIVTGSQANAGQAKPEANTSSYPIFRSEPSSEKLTFTEPSPWLEIRRKRIATLLPTMMDKTQLKHWLIVCRENNNDPIATHVGCENAGGTAVVLFSRTASGVTSRIFSPVSESTALKELAIFDSVIDVAKKGNAIASAAEWLKANVKSSGVAINSFSDNPQADGLSHSQYLELKTFLSDSEIELVSSEALIFNWLARKLPEEVRIMSEAADMTSQWQYEAYKTVVPGLTTDKDLADFLKRKIADAGVQDGWSPSQNPAVNSGPDRGHSHPTNRVIQAGDVIQIDFGIRVFDQWVTDIQRFAYVLKPGEAKAPSNIQHAWDSALKGSRAAFKKMQPGVTGKQVHNAQKEVMNKAGSLPVMWSTGHPVGYVAHDSGPNLGVRSTSDLELDVGMTFAFDGFFSWKYPGKNHQMTKTISVEEMVVIKEEGAVFLTKPQTSLILISDDND
;
A
#
# COMPACT_ATOMS: atom_id res chain seq x y z
N MET A 1 -73.89 -34.63 -19.57
CA MET A 1 -75.05 -34.13 -18.76
C MET A 1 -74.88 -32.63 -18.58
N LYS A 2 -75.90 -31.94 -18.97
CA LYS A 2 -76.06 -30.46 -19.10
C LYS A 2 -76.31 -29.83 -17.72
N PRO A 3 -76.48 -28.55 -17.65
CA PRO A 3 -75.75 -27.46 -16.99
C PRO A 3 -76.56 -26.82 -15.86
N HIS A 4 -76.07 -25.87 -15.14
CA HIS A 4 -76.89 -24.81 -14.55
C HIS A 4 -76.19 -23.47 -14.55
N THR A 5 -76.80 -22.61 -15.38
CA THR A 5 -76.64 -21.19 -15.48
C THR A 5 -77.32 -20.51 -14.28
N LEU A 6 -76.70 -19.46 -13.72
CA LEU A 6 -77.47 -18.45 -12.97
C LEU A 6 -76.91 -17.04 -13.24
N TYR A 7 -77.82 -16.19 -13.62
CA TYR A 7 -77.73 -14.74 -13.86
C TYR A 7 -77.64 -13.94 -12.58
N LEU A 8 -77.05 -12.75 -12.65
CA LEU A 8 -77.53 -11.44 -12.11
C LEU A 8 -76.31 -10.61 -11.70
N ALA A 9 -76.19 -9.38 -11.85
CA ALA A 9 -76.96 -8.20 -12.23
C ALA A 9 -75.95 -7.03 -12.18
N SER A 10 -76.03 -6.22 -13.20
CA SER A 10 -75.21 -4.99 -13.29
C SER A 10 -75.72 -3.92 -12.33
N VAL A 11 -74.85 -3.28 -11.61
CA VAL A 11 -75.06 -1.98 -10.98
C VAL A 11 -73.96 -1.05 -11.48
N VAL A 12 -74.35 -0.06 -12.31
CA VAL A 12 -73.52 1.02 -12.79
C VAL A 12 -73.47 2.08 -11.69
N PHE A 13 -72.29 2.35 -11.15
CA PHE A 13 -72.02 3.60 -10.39
C PHE A 13 -71.05 4.42 -11.20
N GLY A 14 -71.52 5.55 -11.71
CA GLY A 14 -70.65 6.54 -12.34
C GLY A 14 -69.82 7.28 -11.29
N ILE A 15 -68.53 7.25 -11.45
CA ILE A 15 -67.59 8.09 -10.69
C ILE A 15 -67.02 9.14 -11.66
N ILE A 16 -67.29 10.38 -11.36
CA ILE A 16 -66.71 11.57 -11.99
C ILE A 16 -65.23 11.61 -11.63
N VAL A 17 -64.36 11.44 -12.63
CA VAL A 17 -62.91 11.65 -12.48
C VAL A 17 -62.59 13.10 -12.72
N THR A 18 -62.36 13.86 -11.65
CA THR A 18 -61.70 15.17 -11.73
C THR A 18 -60.21 14.94 -11.95
N GLY A 19 -59.73 15.34 -13.12
CA GLY A 19 -58.31 15.27 -13.45
C GLY A 19 -57.50 16.26 -12.58
N SER A 20 -56.65 15.73 -11.70
CA SER A 20 -55.54 16.47 -11.10
C SER A 20 -54.26 16.04 -11.85
N GLN A 21 -53.70 16.96 -12.61
CA GLN A 21 -52.36 16.80 -13.19
C GLN A 21 -51.35 16.77 -12.03
N ALA A 22 -50.84 15.60 -11.73
CA ALA A 22 -49.67 15.47 -10.89
C ALA A 22 -48.42 15.87 -11.70
N ASN A 23 -47.83 17.00 -11.35
CA ASN A 23 -46.49 17.38 -11.76
C ASN A 23 -45.54 16.22 -11.40
N ALA A 24 -44.96 15.61 -12.43
CA ALA A 24 -43.82 14.71 -12.25
C ALA A 24 -42.61 15.54 -11.79
N GLY A 25 -42.49 15.68 -10.48
CA GLY A 25 -41.29 16.23 -9.87
C GLY A 25 -40.12 15.33 -10.23
N GLN A 26 -39.17 15.87 -10.98
CA GLN A 26 -37.87 15.27 -11.19
C GLN A 26 -37.26 14.96 -9.81
N ALA A 27 -37.14 13.68 -9.47
CA ALA A 27 -36.36 13.22 -8.33
C ALA A 27 -34.93 13.68 -8.56
N LYS A 28 -34.47 14.66 -7.77
CA LYS A 28 -33.03 14.93 -7.65
C LYS A 28 -32.35 13.61 -7.23
N PRO A 29 -31.23 13.23 -7.87
CA PRO A 29 -30.47 12.08 -7.38
C PRO A 29 -30.05 12.40 -5.94
N GLU A 30 -30.57 11.64 -4.99
CA GLU A 30 -30.05 11.64 -3.63
C GLU A 30 -28.56 11.35 -3.72
N ALA A 31 -27.74 12.33 -3.42
CA ALA A 31 -26.33 12.15 -3.17
C ALA A 31 -26.22 11.20 -1.97
N ASN A 32 -26.01 9.94 -2.25
CA ASN A 32 -25.74 8.91 -1.23
C ASN A 32 -24.37 9.23 -0.61
N THR A 33 -24.33 10.20 0.32
CA THR A 33 -23.19 10.54 1.14
C THR A 33 -23.05 9.48 2.24
N SER A 34 -22.86 8.23 1.85
CA SER A 34 -22.36 7.22 2.78
C SER A 34 -20.95 7.67 3.16
N SER A 35 -20.80 8.24 4.35
CA SER A 35 -19.50 8.66 4.88
C SER A 35 -18.67 7.39 5.15
N TYR A 36 -17.73 7.11 4.26
CA TYR A 36 -16.75 6.04 4.50
C TYR A 36 -15.89 6.38 5.72
N PRO A 37 -15.50 5.38 6.52
CA PRO A 37 -14.60 5.61 7.65
C PRO A 37 -13.23 6.07 7.12
N ILE A 38 -12.83 7.29 7.53
CA ILE A 38 -11.53 7.88 7.23
C ILE A 38 -10.77 7.97 8.54
N PHE A 39 -9.49 7.56 8.53
CA PHE A 39 -8.61 7.71 9.68
C PHE A 39 -8.53 9.19 10.07
N ARG A 40 -8.72 9.46 11.34
CA ARG A 40 -8.53 10.79 11.91
C ARG A 40 -7.56 10.66 13.08
N SER A 41 -6.50 11.45 13.04
CA SER A 41 -5.66 11.66 14.20
C SER A 41 -6.49 12.29 15.34
N GLU A 42 -6.07 12.08 16.58
CA GLU A 42 -6.69 12.75 17.73
C GLU A 42 -6.77 14.28 17.49
N PRO A 43 -7.89 14.95 17.85
CA PRO A 43 -8.11 16.37 17.56
C PRO A 43 -7.05 17.33 18.13
N SER A 44 -6.30 16.86 19.13
CA SER A 44 -5.22 17.62 19.80
C SER A 44 -3.84 17.43 19.18
N SER A 45 -3.69 16.59 18.15
CA SER A 45 -2.39 16.35 17.54
C SER A 45 -2.07 17.46 16.54
N GLU A 46 -0.92 18.13 16.71
CA GLU A 46 -0.38 19.05 15.71
C GLU A 46 -0.20 18.33 14.37
N LYS A 47 -0.43 19.05 13.27
CA LYS A 47 -0.14 18.54 11.92
C LYS A 47 1.36 18.31 11.79
N LEU A 48 1.75 17.12 11.33
CA LEU A 48 3.16 16.79 11.13
C LEU A 48 3.75 17.66 10.02
N THR A 49 4.96 18.12 10.25
CA THR A 49 5.83 18.67 9.21
C THR A 49 6.96 17.68 8.96
N PHE A 50 7.11 17.24 7.71
CA PHE A 50 8.10 16.22 7.36
C PHE A 50 9.53 16.75 7.24
N THR A 51 9.74 18.03 7.59
CA THR A 51 11.04 18.68 7.75
C THR A 51 11.59 18.58 9.17
N GLU A 52 10.81 18.09 10.13
CA GLU A 52 11.25 17.87 11.51
C GLU A 52 12.16 16.62 11.62
N PRO A 53 12.89 16.45 12.74
CA PRO A 53 13.63 15.23 12.98
C PRO A 53 12.74 13.99 12.88
N SER A 54 13.24 12.97 12.20
CA SER A 54 12.50 11.73 12.00
C SER A 54 12.16 11.05 13.33
N PRO A 55 10.90 10.67 13.57
CA PRO A 55 10.49 9.92 14.76
C PRO A 55 10.89 8.44 14.69
N TRP A 56 11.61 8.02 13.63
CA TRP A 56 11.88 6.63 13.34
C TRP A 56 12.59 5.88 14.48
N LEU A 57 13.55 6.50 15.13
CA LEU A 57 14.30 5.84 16.21
C LEU A 57 13.37 5.37 17.34
N GLU A 58 12.46 6.23 17.79
CA GLU A 58 11.51 5.90 18.86
C GLU A 58 10.48 4.86 18.39
N ILE A 59 9.97 5.01 17.17
CA ILE A 59 9.05 4.06 16.58
C ILE A 59 9.71 2.69 16.43
N ARG A 60 10.95 2.64 15.94
CA ARG A 60 11.74 1.41 15.81
C ARG A 60 11.93 0.70 17.15
N ARG A 61 12.31 1.43 18.19
CA ARG A 61 12.43 0.90 19.58
C ARG A 61 11.10 0.28 20.03
N LYS A 62 10.00 1.01 19.84
CA LYS A 62 8.66 0.53 20.19
C LYS A 62 8.27 -0.71 19.38
N ARG A 63 8.56 -0.76 18.09
CA ARG A 63 8.31 -1.95 17.23
C ARG A 63 9.06 -3.18 17.74
N ILE A 64 10.34 -3.01 18.10
CA ILE A 64 11.17 -4.10 18.64
C ILE A 64 10.65 -4.54 20.01
N ALA A 65 10.26 -3.60 20.87
CA ALA A 65 9.78 -3.92 22.21
C ALA A 65 8.39 -4.55 22.25
N THR A 66 7.48 -4.16 21.33
CA THR A 66 6.05 -4.55 21.42
C THR A 66 5.60 -5.50 20.32
N LEU A 67 5.95 -5.24 19.05
CA LEU A 67 5.50 -6.07 17.94
C LEU A 67 6.38 -7.32 17.73
N LEU A 68 7.70 -7.16 17.83
CA LEU A 68 8.61 -8.26 17.54
C LEU A 68 8.37 -9.49 18.45
N PRO A 69 8.21 -9.36 19.78
CA PRO A 69 7.89 -10.52 20.64
C PRO A 69 6.63 -11.26 20.19
N THR A 70 5.58 -10.53 19.88
CA THR A 70 4.30 -11.09 19.43
C THR A 70 4.45 -11.83 18.10
N MET A 71 5.24 -11.29 17.18
CA MET A 71 5.46 -11.93 15.87
C MET A 71 6.39 -13.15 15.99
N MET A 72 7.38 -13.11 16.87
CA MET A 72 8.21 -14.28 17.19
C MET A 72 7.36 -15.42 17.79
N ASP A 73 6.42 -15.10 18.69
CA ASP A 73 5.49 -16.09 19.25
C ASP A 73 4.56 -16.66 18.16
N LYS A 74 3.99 -15.80 17.32
CA LYS A 74 3.10 -16.21 16.22
C LYS A 74 3.79 -17.15 15.23
N THR A 75 5.07 -16.93 14.98
CA THR A 75 5.87 -17.74 14.05
C THR A 75 6.66 -18.87 14.73
N GLN A 76 6.56 -18.99 16.06
CA GLN A 76 7.27 -19.98 16.87
C GLN A 76 8.81 -19.91 16.75
N LEU A 77 9.34 -18.75 16.37
CA LEU A 77 10.78 -18.50 16.24
C LEU A 77 11.33 -17.95 17.57
N LYS A 78 12.37 -18.61 18.09
CA LYS A 78 13.01 -18.20 19.35
C LYS A 78 14.22 -17.31 19.15
N HIS A 79 14.93 -17.48 18.05
CA HIS A 79 16.16 -16.76 17.73
C HIS A 79 16.10 -16.25 16.29
N TRP A 80 16.51 -15.00 16.08
CA TRP A 80 16.58 -14.38 14.77
C TRP A 80 17.91 -13.66 14.61
N LEU A 81 18.72 -14.11 13.65
CA LEU A 81 20.05 -13.61 13.34
C LEU A 81 20.02 -12.86 12.01
N ILE A 82 20.52 -11.63 12.02
CA ILE A 82 20.63 -10.75 10.85
C ILE A 82 22.10 -10.38 10.67
N VAL A 83 22.64 -10.55 9.46
CA VAL A 83 24.02 -10.17 9.12
C VAL A 83 24.00 -8.87 8.33
N CYS A 84 24.51 -7.82 8.93
CA CYS A 84 24.60 -6.47 8.34
C CYS A 84 26.00 -6.21 7.77
N ARG A 85 26.10 -5.35 6.77
CA ARG A 85 27.36 -5.01 6.10
C ARG A 85 27.32 -3.58 5.52
N GLU A 86 28.48 -3.01 5.28
CA GLU A 86 28.62 -1.64 4.79
C GLU A 86 27.92 -1.37 3.45
N ASN A 87 28.08 -2.27 2.48
CA ASN A 87 27.49 -2.13 1.15
C ASN A 87 26.53 -3.28 0.87
N ASN A 88 25.43 -3.00 0.12
CA ASN A 88 24.35 -3.97 -0.11
C ASN A 88 23.90 -4.60 1.21
N ASN A 89 23.57 -3.76 2.19
CA ASN A 89 23.18 -4.21 3.52
C ASN A 89 21.92 -5.09 3.46
N ASP A 90 21.62 -5.77 4.56
CA ASP A 90 20.36 -6.49 4.68
C ASP A 90 19.18 -5.51 4.46
N PRO A 91 18.16 -5.86 3.67
CA PRO A 91 17.03 -5.00 3.35
C PRO A 91 16.31 -4.44 4.58
N ILE A 92 16.37 -5.13 5.72
CA ILE A 92 15.75 -4.69 6.97
C ILE A 92 16.73 -4.06 7.95
N ALA A 93 17.96 -3.74 7.54
CA ALA A 93 18.98 -3.18 8.44
C ALA A 93 18.50 -1.95 9.22
N THR A 94 17.75 -1.05 8.55
CA THR A 94 17.14 0.13 9.19
C THR A 94 16.11 -0.22 10.24
N HIS A 95 15.45 -1.37 10.14
CA HIS A 95 14.44 -1.83 11.10
C HIS A 95 15.06 -2.42 12.36
N VAL A 96 16.27 -2.97 12.25
CA VAL A 96 16.94 -3.66 13.35
C VAL A 96 18.11 -2.88 13.95
N GLY A 97 18.48 -1.71 13.40
CA GLY A 97 19.48 -0.82 13.98
C GLY A 97 20.91 -1.06 13.57
N CYS A 98 21.15 -1.69 12.41
CA CYS A 98 22.48 -1.93 11.88
C CYS A 98 22.72 -1.31 10.48
N GLU A 99 21.94 -0.30 10.13
CA GLU A 99 22.04 0.41 8.84
C GLU A 99 23.41 1.06 8.60
N ASN A 100 24.09 1.45 9.67
CA ASN A 100 25.37 2.17 9.61
C ASN A 100 26.58 1.24 9.90
N ALA A 101 26.43 -0.07 9.71
CA ALA A 101 27.55 -0.99 9.90
C ALA A 101 28.70 -0.65 8.95
N GLY A 102 29.85 -0.18 9.45
CA GLY A 102 31.08 0.13 8.70
C GLY A 102 31.92 -1.09 8.36
N GLY A 103 31.37 -2.27 8.55
CA GLY A 103 31.95 -3.56 8.23
C GLY A 103 30.87 -4.63 8.36
N THR A 104 31.23 -5.83 8.81
CA THR A 104 30.24 -6.86 9.14
C THR A 104 29.81 -6.73 10.59
N ALA A 105 28.51 -6.60 10.83
CA ALA A 105 27.89 -6.71 12.15
C ALA A 105 26.82 -7.80 12.15
N VAL A 106 26.54 -8.38 13.30
CA VAL A 106 25.48 -9.40 13.44
C VAL A 106 24.54 -8.98 14.55
N VAL A 107 23.27 -8.84 14.23
CA VAL A 107 22.19 -8.61 15.19
C VAL A 107 21.55 -9.95 15.53
N LEU A 108 21.33 -10.19 16.81
CA LEU A 108 20.67 -11.40 17.31
C LEU A 108 19.55 -11.00 18.28
N PHE A 109 18.32 -11.28 17.88
CA PHE A 109 17.16 -11.23 18.76
C PHE A 109 16.86 -12.61 19.34
N SER A 110 16.55 -12.64 20.63
CA SER A 110 16.19 -13.89 21.33
C SER A 110 14.91 -13.68 22.14
N ARG A 111 13.88 -14.48 21.88
CA ARG A 111 12.60 -14.46 22.59
C ARG A 111 12.77 -15.02 23.99
N THR A 112 12.36 -14.28 24.99
CA THR A 112 12.38 -14.64 26.41
C THR A 112 10.98 -14.55 27.02
N ALA A 113 10.79 -15.04 28.23
CA ALA A 113 9.50 -14.95 28.91
C ALA A 113 9.01 -13.49 29.10
N SER A 114 9.93 -12.53 29.25
CA SER A 114 9.63 -11.10 29.47
C SER A 114 9.61 -10.25 28.21
N GLY A 115 9.91 -10.79 27.04
CA GLY A 115 9.99 -10.02 25.79
C GLY A 115 11.05 -10.55 24.85
N VAL A 116 11.77 -9.69 24.19
CA VAL A 116 12.90 -10.02 23.31
C VAL A 116 14.16 -9.39 23.89
N THR A 117 15.26 -10.14 23.92
CA THR A 117 16.59 -9.59 24.16
C THR A 117 17.31 -9.39 22.84
N SER A 118 18.03 -8.27 22.73
CA SER A 118 18.73 -7.84 21.51
C SER A 118 20.24 -7.76 21.75
N ARG A 119 21.04 -8.31 20.85
CA ARG A 119 22.50 -8.24 20.86
C ARG A 119 23.01 -7.82 19.52
N ILE A 120 24.08 -7.04 19.51
CA ILE A 120 24.84 -6.78 18.29
C ILE A 120 26.30 -7.12 18.51
N PHE A 121 26.85 -7.90 17.58
CA PHE A 121 28.29 -8.18 17.47
C PHE A 121 28.82 -7.26 16.39
N SER A 122 29.66 -6.30 16.76
CA SER A 122 30.08 -5.22 15.85
C SER A 122 31.54 -4.84 16.09
N PRO A 123 32.24 -4.29 15.08
CA PRO A 123 33.56 -3.71 15.29
C PRO A 123 33.57 -2.73 16.46
N VAL A 124 34.60 -2.81 17.30
CA VAL A 124 34.76 -1.99 18.50
C VAL A 124 34.68 -0.46 18.21
N SER A 125 35.04 -0.07 16.98
CA SER A 125 34.95 1.34 16.54
C SER A 125 33.53 1.90 16.51
N GLU A 126 32.49 1.04 16.47
CA GLU A 126 31.09 1.42 16.35
C GLU A 126 30.34 1.33 17.68
N SER A 127 30.95 0.75 18.70
CA SER A 127 30.28 0.44 19.97
C SER A 127 29.62 1.65 20.65
N THR A 128 30.26 2.83 20.61
CA THR A 128 29.71 4.03 21.24
C THR A 128 28.40 4.45 20.54
N ALA A 129 28.41 4.55 19.21
CA ALA A 129 27.23 4.93 18.44
C ALA A 129 26.09 3.92 18.62
N LEU A 130 26.40 2.61 18.61
CA LEU A 130 25.41 1.55 18.82
C LEU A 130 24.79 1.57 20.23
N LYS A 131 25.56 1.91 21.26
CA LYS A 131 25.05 2.11 22.63
C LYS A 131 24.11 3.31 22.71
N GLU A 132 24.43 4.40 22.00
CA GLU A 132 23.60 5.61 21.95
C GLU A 132 22.25 5.38 21.26
N LEU A 133 22.18 4.44 20.29
CA LEU A 133 20.91 4.05 19.67
C LEU A 133 19.91 3.47 20.69
N ALA A 134 20.37 2.91 21.81
CA ALA A 134 19.55 2.27 22.84
C ALA A 134 18.52 1.25 22.29
N ILE A 135 18.94 0.48 21.27
CA ILE A 135 18.15 -0.61 20.66
C ILE A 135 18.62 -1.95 21.23
N PHE A 136 19.90 -2.04 21.53
CA PHE A 136 20.54 -3.31 21.92
C PHE A 136 20.73 -3.37 23.43
N ASP A 137 20.28 -4.49 24.03
CA ASP A 137 20.56 -4.80 25.43
C ASP A 137 22.06 -5.07 25.66
N SER A 138 22.75 -5.55 24.60
CA SER A 138 24.17 -5.83 24.65
C SER A 138 24.85 -5.46 23.33
N VAL A 139 25.90 -4.65 23.42
CA VAL A 139 26.83 -4.37 22.32
C VAL A 139 28.12 -5.16 22.61
N ILE A 140 28.44 -6.12 21.77
CA ILE A 140 29.56 -7.03 21.92
C ILE A 140 30.65 -6.62 20.95
N ASP A 141 31.79 -6.22 21.48
CA ASP A 141 32.91 -5.71 20.73
C ASP A 141 33.66 -6.85 20.00
N VAL A 142 33.72 -6.76 18.69
CA VAL A 142 34.54 -7.63 17.85
C VAL A 142 35.88 -6.94 17.57
N ALA A 143 36.96 -7.59 17.94
CA ALA A 143 38.32 -7.06 17.74
C ALA A 143 38.60 -6.76 16.25
N LYS A 144 39.50 -5.82 15.95
CA LYS A 144 39.85 -5.35 14.60
C LYS A 144 40.13 -6.47 13.57
N LYS A 145 40.65 -7.61 14.03
CA LYS A 145 40.90 -8.81 13.20
C LYS A 145 39.92 -9.95 13.49
N GLY A 146 38.86 -9.65 14.27
CA GLY A 146 37.85 -10.64 14.62
C GLY A 146 36.78 -10.74 13.52
N ASN A 147 35.90 -11.72 13.71
CA ASN A 147 34.80 -12.01 12.80
C ASN A 147 33.48 -11.97 13.58
N ALA A 148 32.55 -11.07 13.18
CA ALA A 148 31.28 -10.90 13.85
C ALA A 148 30.37 -12.13 13.73
N ILE A 149 30.42 -12.84 12.58
CA ILE A 149 29.65 -14.08 12.36
C ILE A 149 30.17 -15.20 13.26
N ALA A 150 31.52 -15.35 13.39
CA ALA A 150 32.13 -16.30 14.30
C ALA A 150 31.74 -16.03 15.76
N SER A 151 31.84 -14.76 16.19
CA SER A 151 31.50 -14.38 17.56
C SER A 151 30.01 -14.62 17.88
N ALA A 152 29.12 -14.38 16.93
CA ALA A 152 27.69 -14.68 17.06
C ALA A 152 27.43 -16.20 17.10
N ALA A 153 28.13 -16.98 16.27
CA ALA A 153 28.03 -18.43 16.25
C ALA A 153 28.54 -19.06 17.57
N GLU A 154 29.65 -18.57 18.12
CA GLU A 154 30.16 -19.00 19.42
C GLU A 154 29.17 -18.74 20.55
N TRP A 155 28.55 -17.52 20.52
CA TRP A 155 27.53 -17.21 21.50
C TRP A 155 26.31 -18.13 21.36
N LEU A 156 25.84 -18.38 20.11
CA LEU A 156 24.76 -19.33 19.86
C LEU A 156 25.05 -20.73 20.39
N LYS A 157 26.24 -21.30 20.09
CA LYS A 157 26.63 -22.60 20.58
C LYS A 157 26.65 -22.70 22.11
N ALA A 158 27.07 -21.64 22.79
CA ALA A 158 27.09 -21.57 24.24
C ALA A 158 25.71 -21.43 24.91
N ASN A 159 24.76 -20.81 24.24
CA ASN A 159 23.49 -20.37 24.86
C ASN A 159 22.24 -21.03 24.26
N VAL A 160 22.33 -21.61 23.07
CA VAL A 160 21.20 -22.18 22.34
C VAL A 160 21.39 -23.68 22.20
N LYS A 161 20.48 -24.47 22.80
CA LYS A 161 20.47 -25.94 22.68
C LYS A 161 19.36 -26.32 21.69
N SER A 162 19.68 -27.05 20.65
CA SER A 162 18.76 -27.70 19.68
C SER A 162 17.49 -26.90 19.35
N SER A 163 17.65 -25.68 18.84
CA SER A 163 16.53 -24.88 18.33
C SER A 163 16.88 -24.25 17.00
N GLY A 164 15.85 -23.97 16.17
CA GLY A 164 16.01 -23.23 14.93
C GLY A 164 16.44 -21.79 15.20
N VAL A 165 17.43 -21.31 14.46
CA VAL A 165 17.84 -19.91 14.38
C VAL A 165 17.37 -19.37 13.03
N ALA A 166 16.47 -18.39 13.06
CA ALA A 166 15.95 -17.76 11.85
C ALA A 166 17.03 -16.87 11.21
N ILE A 167 17.17 -16.95 9.91
CA ILE A 167 18.09 -16.15 9.09
C ILE A 167 17.34 -15.55 7.90
N ASN A 168 17.80 -14.42 7.38
CA ASN A 168 17.19 -13.73 6.25
C ASN A 168 17.60 -14.39 4.92
N SER A 169 16.96 -15.51 4.60
CA SER A 169 17.14 -16.24 3.35
C SER A 169 15.80 -16.82 2.89
N PHE A 170 15.26 -16.25 1.80
CA PHE A 170 14.00 -16.70 1.19
C PHE A 170 13.84 -16.19 -0.24
N SER A 171 13.47 -17.06 -1.18
CA SER A 171 13.48 -16.76 -2.62
C SER A 171 12.36 -15.83 -3.11
N ASP A 172 11.20 -15.79 -2.42
CA ASP A 172 9.99 -15.10 -2.90
C ASP A 172 9.71 -13.76 -2.17
N ASN A 173 10.56 -13.38 -1.20
CA ASN A 173 10.43 -12.14 -0.46
C ASN A 173 11.80 -11.45 -0.34
N PRO A 174 12.09 -10.44 -1.19
CA PRO A 174 13.37 -9.73 -1.16
C PRO A 174 13.70 -9.06 0.17
N GLN A 175 12.70 -8.68 0.97
CA GLN A 175 12.92 -8.10 2.31
C GLN A 175 13.40 -9.15 3.33
N ALA A 176 13.19 -10.43 3.04
CA ALA A 176 13.64 -11.55 3.86
C ALA A 176 14.86 -12.31 3.28
N ASP A 177 15.52 -11.76 2.26
CA ASP A 177 16.64 -12.38 1.54
C ASP A 177 17.90 -11.51 1.56
N GLY A 178 18.31 -11.08 2.75
CA GLY A 178 19.47 -10.21 2.95
C GLY A 178 20.79 -10.93 3.17
N LEU A 179 20.76 -12.20 3.60
CA LEU A 179 21.94 -12.98 3.86
C LEU A 179 22.61 -13.43 2.57
N SER A 180 23.85 -12.98 2.30
CA SER A 180 24.57 -13.42 1.11
C SER A 180 24.95 -14.91 1.19
N HIS A 181 25.14 -15.54 0.04
CA HIS A 181 25.57 -16.93 -0.03
C HIS A 181 26.89 -17.18 0.74
N SER A 182 27.86 -16.26 0.65
CA SER A 182 29.13 -16.37 1.38
C SER A 182 28.93 -16.32 2.88
N GLN A 183 28.10 -15.38 3.38
CA GLN A 183 27.78 -15.28 4.81
C GLN A 183 27.02 -16.51 5.33
N TYR A 184 26.13 -17.06 4.50
CA TYR A 184 25.46 -18.33 4.84
C TYR A 184 26.44 -19.49 5.00
N LEU A 185 27.36 -19.67 4.04
CA LEU A 185 28.37 -20.73 4.12
C LEU A 185 29.30 -20.55 5.33
N GLU A 186 29.69 -19.32 5.62
CA GLU A 186 30.52 -18.98 6.76
C GLU A 186 29.80 -19.29 8.08
N LEU A 187 28.57 -18.84 8.26
CA LEU A 187 27.73 -19.15 9.43
C LEU A 187 27.53 -20.64 9.60
N LYS A 188 27.22 -21.36 8.52
CA LYS A 188 27.08 -22.81 8.50
C LYS A 188 28.38 -23.54 8.93
N THR A 189 29.54 -23.02 8.51
CA THR A 189 30.84 -23.57 8.89
C THR A 189 31.10 -23.41 10.38
N PHE A 190 30.81 -22.21 10.94
CA PHE A 190 30.99 -21.96 12.38
C PHE A 190 30.01 -22.73 13.28
N LEU A 191 28.88 -23.15 12.75
CA LEU A 191 27.85 -23.92 13.46
C LEU A 191 27.91 -25.43 13.17
N SER A 192 28.90 -25.93 12.39
CA SER A 192 28.95 -27.30 11.89
C SER A 192 29.08 -28.35 12.99
N ASP A 193 29.59 -27.99 14.17
CA ASP A 193 29.75 -28.84 15.36
C ASP A 193 28.61 -28.68 16.38
N SER A 194 27.48 -28.09 15.97
CA SER A 194 26.30 -27.86 16.81
C SER A 194 25.04 -28.50 16.23
N GLU A 195 24.02 -28.66 17.07
CA GLU A 195 22.66 -29.10 16.67
C GLU A 195 21.72 -27.93 16.28
N ILE A 196 22.30 -26.75 16.01
CA ILE A 196 21.53 -25.56 15.62
C ILE A 196 21.13 -25.67 14.15
N GLU A 197 19.83 -25.62 13.90
CA GLU A 197 19.28 -25.58 12.55
C GLU A 197 19.08 -24.13 12.09
N LEU A 198 19.48 -23.81 10.86
CA LEU A 198 19.20 -22.53 10.22
C LEU A 198 17.88 -22.61 9.47
N VAL A 199 16.90 -21.78 9.85
CA VAL A 199 15.57 -21.73 9.25
C VAL A 199 15.30 -20.35 8.66
N SER A 200 14.34 -20.22 7.73
CA SER A 200 14.00 -18.93 7.16
C SER A 200 13.27 -18.02 8.17
N SER A 201 13.61 -16.74 8.16
CA SER A 201 12.89 -15.68 8.90
C SER A 201 11.71 -15.10 8.14
N GLU A 202 11.39 -15.61 6.96
CA GLU A 202 10.39 -15.02 6.05
C GLU A 202 9.05 -14.74 6.73
N ALA A 203 8.48 -15.74 7.41
CA ALA A 203 7.20 -15.58 8.10
C ALA A 203 7.25 -14.50 9.20
N LEU A 204 8.39 -14.37 9.91
CA LEU A 204 8.60 -13.35 10.93
C LEU A 204 8.65 -11.96 10.31
N ILE A 205 9.50 -11.75 9.30
CA ILE A 205 9.65 -10.47 8.60
C ILE A 205 8.34 -10.05 7.97
N PHE A 206 7.67 -10.98 7.28
CA PHE A 206 6.36 -10.76 6.66
C PHE A 206 5.34 -10.23 7.67
N ASN A 207 5.16 -10.92 8.80
CA ASN A 207 4.19 -10.53 9.82
C ASN A 207 4.60 -9.26 10.56
N TRP A 208 5.89 -9.04 10.80
CA TRP A 208 6.40 -7.88 11.54
C TRP A 208 6.34 -6.60 10.72
N LEU A 209 6.75 -6.61 9.44
CA LEU A 209 6.71 -5.43 8.58
C LEU A 209 5.29 -5.08 8.13
N ALA A 210 4.43 -6.08 7.89
CA ALA A 210 3.06 -5.86 7.46
C ALA A 210 2.27 -4.98 8.44
N ARG A 211 2.53 -5.09 9.75
CA ARG A 211 1.80 -4.34 10.77
C ARG A 211 2.48 -3.03 11.10
N LYS A 212 1.68 -1.97 11.13
CA LYS A 212 2.08 -0.61 11.50
C LYS A 212 1.56 -0.27 12.90
N LEU A 213 2.37 0.44 13.68
CA LEU A 213 1.92 1.03 14.95
C LEU A 213 0.95 2.20 14.68
N PRO A 214 0.12 2.60 15.64
CA PRO A 214 -0.79 3.73 15.48
C PRO A 214 -0.08 5.02 15.05
N GLU A 215 1.14 5.27 15.55
CA GLU A 215 1.96 6.42 15.18
C GLU A 215 2.38 6.37 13.70
N GLU A 216 2.71 5.20 13.19
CA GLU A 216 3.06 5.00 11.79
C GLU A 216 1.85 5.22 10.88
N VAL A 217 0.68 4.71 11.29
CA VAL A 217 -0.59 4.92 10.58
C VAL A 217 -0.93 6.40 10.49
N ARG A 218 -0.68 7.18 11.56
CA ARG A 218 -0.86 8.63 11.57
C ARG A 218 0.06 9.31 10.54
N ILE A 219 1.35 8.98 10.55
CA ILE A 219 2.34 9.52 9.60
C ILE A 219 1.90 9.22 8.16
N MET A 220 1.54 7.97 7.90
CA MET A 220 1.08 7.54 6.57
C MET A 220 -0.22 8.23 6.14
N SER A 221 -1.14 8.50 7.07
CA SER A 221 -2.38 9.22 6.78
C SER A 221 -2.11 10.67 6.37
N GLU A 222 -1.26 11.39 7.12
CA GLU A 222 -0.91 12.79 6.80
C GLU A 222 -0.11 12.88 5.48
N ALA A 223 0.78 11.92 5.21
CA ALA A 223 1.48 11.81 3.94
C ALA A 223 0.51 11.50 2.76
N ALA A 224 -0.49 10.63 2.98
CA ALA A 224 -1.49 10.29 1.99
C ALA A 224 -2.41 11.49 1.66
N ASP A 225 -2.79 12.28 2.67
CA ASP A 225 -3.52 13.53 2.46
C ASP A 225 -2.72 14.51 1.60
N MET A 226 -1.43 14.68 1.88
CA MET A 226 -0.54 15.54 1.10
C MET A 226 -0.38 15.03 -0.34
N THR A 227 -0.18 13.73 -0.52
CA THR A 227 -0.09 13.07 -1.84
C THR A 227 -1.36 13.34 -2.67
N SER A 228 -2.52 13.05 -2.09
CA SER A 228 -3.82 13.26 -2.74
C SER A 228 -4.07 14.73 -3.07
N GLN A 229 -3.78 15.66 -2.16
CA GLN A 229 -3.92 17.08 -2.37
C GLN A 229 -3.09 17.57 -3.56
N TRP A 230 -1.81 17.14 -3.66
CA TRP A 230 -0.93 17.55 -4.75
C TRP A 230 -1.40 17.03 -6.12
N GLN A 231 -1.98 15.83 -6.16
CA GLN A 231 -2.60 15.33 -7.40
C GLN A 231 -3.79 16.21 -7.83
N TYR A 232 -4.66 16.63 -6.91
CA TYR A 232 -5.75 17.57 -7.22
C TYR A 232 -5.22 18.94 -7.67
N GLU A 233 -4.14 19.43 -7.07
CA GLU A 233 -3.50 20.67 -7.48
C GLU A 233 -2.90 20.54 -8.89
N ALA A 234 -2.26 19.41 -9.21
CA ALA A 234 -1.72 19.13 -10.54
C ALA A 234 -2.81 19.17 -11.60
N TYR A 235 -3.95 18.54 -11.36
CA TYR A 235 -5.08 18.57 -12.31
C TYR A 235 -5.61 19.98 -12.60
N LYS A 236 -5.53 20.90 -11.64
CA LYS A 236 -5.92 22.31 -11.84
C LYS A 236 -4.98 23.08 -12.77
N THR A 237 -3.79 22.57 -13.05
CA THR A 237 -2.83 23.21 -13.97
C THR A 237 -3.00 22.77 -15.43
N VAL A 238 -3.91 21.84 -15.70
CA VAL A 238 -4.10 21.32 -17.07
C VAL A 238 -4.80 22.33 -17.95
N VAL A 239 -4.12 22.71 -19.03
CA VAL A 239 -4.67 23.46 -20.16
C VAL A 239 -4.70 22.52 -21.37
N PRO A 240 -5.90 22.06 -21.81
CA PRO A 240 -6.02 21.14 -22.95
C PRO A 240 -5.35 21.70 -24.22
N GLY A 241 -4.66 20.86 -24.97
CA GLY A 241 -3.91 21.28 -26.16
C GLY A 241 -2.57 21.97 -25.91
N LEU A 242 -2.21 22.21 -24.64
CA LEU A 242 -0.96 22.86 -24.25
C LEU A 242 -0.15 22.02 -23.24
N THR A 243 -0.77 21.68 -22.10
CA THR A 243 -0.12 20.93 -21.01
C THR A 243 0.24 19.50 -21.45
N THR A 244 1.43 19.04 -21.12
CA THR A 244 1.88 17.66 -21.38
C THR A 244 1.81 16.78 -20.12
N ASP A 245 1.84 15.45 -20.29
CA ASP A 245 1.99 14.51 -19.16
C ASP A 245 3.23 14.86 -18.32
N LYS A 246 4.31 15.28 -18.98
CA LYS A 246 5.56 15.68 -18.32
C LYS A 246 5.40 16.94 -17.47
N ASP A 247 4.61 17.92 -17.90
CA ASP A 247 4.39 19.15 -17.14
C ASP A 247 3.71 18.87 -15.80
N LEU A 248 2.74 17.92 -15.77
CA LEU A 248 2.11 17.45 -14.52
C LEU A 248 3.11 16.71 -13.62
N ALA A 249 3.95 15.87 -14.21
CA ALA A 249 4.99 15.19 -13.46
C ALA A 249 6.01 16.18 -12.88
N ASP A 250 6.47 17.15 -13.65
CA ASP A 250 7.41 18.18 -13.21
C ASP A 250 6.77 19.06 -12.09
N PHE A 251 5.46 19.31 -12.15
CA PHE A 251 4.73 19.99 -11.07
C PHE A 251 4.82 19.18 -9.76
N LEU A 252 4.55 17.88 -9.80
CA LEU A 252 4.62 17.02 -8.62
C LEU A 252 6.06 16.84 -8.11
N LYS A 253 7.04 16.80 -9.00
CA LYS A 253 8.47 16.79 -8.61
C LYS A 253 8.88 18.07 -7.85
N ARG A 254 8.39 19.23 -8.27
CA ARG A 254 8.62 20.47 -7.52
C ARG A 254 7.99 20.40 -6.13
N LYS A 255 6.77 19.87 -6.01
CA LYS A 255 6.11 19.67 -4.69
C LYS A 255 6.94 18.78 -3.75
N ILE A 256 7.50 17.67 -4.26
CA ILE A 256 8.42 16.80 -3.51
C ILE A 256 9.62 17.61 -3.01
N ALA A 257 10.28 18.34 -3.90
CA ALA A 257 11.48 19.12 -3.56
C ALA A 257 11.18 20.24 -2.54
N ASP A 258 10.10 20.99 -2.75
CA ASP A 258 9.68 22.09 -1.89
C ASP A 258 9.31 21.61 -0.47
N ALA A 259 8.76 20.41 -0.35
CA ALA A 259 8.39 19.83 0.94
C ALA A 259 9.55 19.06 1.61
N GLY A 260 10.70 18.91 0.96
CA GLY A 260 11.84 18.16 1.50
C GLY A 260 11.58 16.67 1.71
N VAL A 261 10.65 16.08 0.95
CA VAL A 261 10.34 14.65 0.97
C VAL A 261 10.95 13.97 -0.25
N GLN A 262 10.81 12.64 -0.36
CA GLN A 262 11.39 11.86 -1.45
C GLN A 262 10.30 11.22 -2.33
N ASP A 263 10.72 10.69 -3.48
CA ASP A 263 9.88 9.84 -4.33
C ASP A 263 9.47 8.56 -3.60
N GLY A 264 8.23 8.14 -3.76
CA GLY A 264 7.71 6.89 -3.17
C GLY A 264 8.44 5.64 -3.68
N TRP A 265 8.83 5.66 -4.96
CA TRP A 265 9.61 4.61 -5.62
C TRP A 265 10.64 5.22 -6.58
N SER A 266 11.07 4.48 -7.62
CA SER A 266 12.07 4.95 -8.56
C SER A 266 11.74 6.35 -9.11
N PRO A 267 12.62 7.35 -8.96
CA PRO A 267 12.38 8.72 -9.42
C PRO A 267 12.10 8.86 -10.93
N SER A 268 12.50 7.89 -11.73
CA SER A 268 12.22 7.88 -13.18
C SER A 268 10.80 7.43 -13.50
N GLN A 269 10.10 6.78 -12.57
CA GLN A 269 8.76 6.24 -12.74
C GLN A 269 7.71 6.91 -11.84
N ASN A 270 8.14 7.66 -10.82
CA ASN A 270 7.28 8.43 -9.92
C ASN A 270 7.39 9.93 -10.23
N PRO A 271 6.29 10.63 -10.53
CA PRO A 271 4.96 10.11 -10.80
C PRO A 271 4.85 9.45 -12.17
N ALA A 272 3.97 8.44 -12.32
CA ALA A 272 3.52 8.00 -13.64
C ALA A 272 2.29 8.82 -14.04
N VAL A 273 2.38 9.57 -15.14
CA VAL A 273 1.29 10.37 -15.69
C VAL A 273 0.93 9.86 -17.07
N ASN A 274 -0.33 9.44 -17.25
CA ASN A 274 -0.83 8.81 -18.46
C ASN A 274 -2.10 9.48 -18.95
N SER A 275 -2.02 10.35 -19.95
CA SER A 275 -3.17 10.76 -20.75
C SER A 275 -3.32 9.87 -22.00
N GLY A 276 -4.53 9.74 -22.56
CA GLY A 276 -4.77 8.85 -23.71
C GLY A 276 -4.65 7.36 -23.38
N PRO A 277 -4.09 6.50 -24.27
CA PRO A 277 -4.01 5.06 -24.05
C PRO A 277 -3.09 4.70 -22.89
N ASP A 278 -3.31 3.50 -22.33
CA ASP A 278 -2.46 2.97 -21.26
C ASP A 278 -1.00 2.81 -21.73
N ARG A 279 -0.06 3.19 -20.86
CA ARG A 279 1.37 2.99 -21.03
C ARG A 279 2.00 2.22 -19.85
N GLY A 280 1.16 1.70 -18.93
CA GLY A 280 1.63 1.07 -17.69
C GLY A 280 2.36 2.07 -16.76
N HIS A 281 3.20 1.54 -15.89
CA HIS A 281 4.07 2.35 -15.01
C HIS A 281 5.28 2.91 -15.78
N SER A 282 5.02 3.73 -16.80
CA SER A 282 6.07 4.33 -17.62
C SER A 282 6.38 5.74 -17.13
N HIS A 283 7.59 6.22 -17.47
CA HIS A 283 7.94 7.63 -17.25
C HIS A 283 6.98 8.56 -18.02
N PRO A 284 6.70 9.76 -17.52
CA PRO A 284 5.89 10.77 -18.20
C PRO A 284 6.49 11.16 -19.55
N THR A 285 5.63 11.40 -20.52
CA THR A 285 6.05 11.75 -21.89
C THR A 285 5.65 13.19 -22.23
N ASN A 286 6.19 13.71 -23.34
CA ASN A 286 5.79 15.00 -23.90
C ASN A 286 4.47 14.94 -24.69
N ARG A 287 3.61 13.91 -24.42
CA ARG A 287 2.29 13.86 -25.01
C ARG A 287 1.46 15.02 -24.49
N VAL A 288 0.94 15.82 -25.42
CA VAL A 288 0.04 16.92 -25.12
C VAL A 288 -1.35 16.35 -24.77
N ILE A 289 -1.86 16.74 -23.63
CA ILE A 289 -3.19 16.36 -23.12
C ILE A 289 -4.26 17.01 -24.02
N GLN A 290 -5.23 16.22 -24.50
CA GLN A 290 -6.26 16.64 -25.43
C GLN A 290 -7.65 16.60 -24.80
N ALA A 291 -8.56 17.41 -25.30
CA ALA A 291 -9.97 17.30 -24.99
C ALA A 291 -10.50 15.88 -25.31
N GLY A 292 -11.16 15.25 -24.37
CA GLY A 292 -11.62 13.86 -24.43
C GLY A 292 -10.67 12.82 -23.84
N ASP A 293 -9.49 13.24 -23.34
CA ASP A 293 -8.59 12.33 -22.64
C ASP A 293 -9.08 12.00 -21.22
N VAL A 294 -8.83 10.76 -20.82
CA VAL A 294 -8.80 10.36 -19.43
C VAL A 294 -7.36 10.40 -18.96
N ILE A 295 -7.09 11.16 -17.91
CA ILE A 295 -5.74 11.31 -17.32
C ILE A 295 -5.68 10.48 -16.05
N GLN A 296 -4.63 9.68 -15.91
CA GLN A 296 -4.21 9.00 -14.69
C GLN A 296 -2.97 9.69 -14.14
N ILE A 297 -2.97 9.96 -12.85
CA ILE A 297 -1.76 10.27 -12.08
C ILE A 297 -1.60 9.17 -11.03
N ASP A 298 -0.53 8.41 -11.13
CA ASP A 298 -0.09 7.41 -10.17
C ASP A 298 1.13 7.99 -9.44
N PHE A 299 1.00 8.24 -8.14
CA PHE A 299 1.93 9.08 -7.41
C PHE A 299 2.05 8.68 -5.95
N GLY A 300 3.29 8.64 -5.49
CA GLY A 300 3.61 8.42 -4.09
C GLY A 300 4.80 9.26 -3.62
N ILE A 301 4.85 9.50 -2.33
CA ILE A 301 5.95 10.16 -1.65
C ILE A 301 6.51 9.27 -0.55
N ARG A 302 7.78 9.51 -0.20
CA ARG A 302 8.43 8.89 0.96
C ARG A 302 8.72 10.00 1.97
N VAL A 303 8.23 9.81 3.19
CA VAL A 303 8.44 10.76 4.30
C VAL A 303 9.34 10.16 5.35
N PHE A 304 10.19 10.99 5.98
CA PHE A 304 11.18 10.59 6.99
C PHE A 304 12.08 9.41 6.56
N ASP A 305 12.34 9.27 5.26
CA ASP A 305 13.08 8.16 4.65
C ASP A 305 12.50 6.75 4.88
N GLN A 306 11.30 6.65 5.46
CA GLN A 306 10.71 5.39 5.90
C GLN A 306 9.35 5.07 5.27
N TRP A 307 8.37 5.97 5.38
CA TRP A 307 6.99 5.65 5.03
C TRP A 307 6.62 6.14 3.65
N VAL A 308 6.00 5.26 2.87
CA VAL A 308 5.64 5.49 1.47
C VAL A 308 4.12 5.57 1.32
N THR A 309 3.67 6.47 0.44
CA THR A 309 2.29 6.52 -0.06
C THR A 309 2.22 6.00 -1.49
N ASP A 310 1.03 5.55 -1.90
CA ASP A 310 0.75 5.06 -3.24
C ASP A 310 -0.74 5.28 -3.56
N ILE A 311 -1.02 6.24 -4.47
CA ILE A 311 -2.38 6.71 -4.74
C ILE A 311 -2.54 7.03 -6.22
N GLN A 312 -3.63 6.54 -6.83
CA GLN A 312 -4.00 6.96 -8.17
C GLN A 312 -5.26 7.82 -8.16
N ARG A 313 -5.22 8.90 -8.94
CA ARG A 313 -6.34 9.80 -9.18
C ARG A 313 -6.60 9.93 -10.67
N PHE A 314 -7.87 10.17 -11.01
CA PHE A 314 -8.33 10.22 -12.40
C PHE A 314 -9.10 11.51 -12.70
N ALA A 315 -8.84 12.05 -13.89
CA ALA A 315 -9.55 13.19 -14.46
C ALA A 315 -9.99 12.90 -15.90
N TYR A 316 -11.05 13.56 -16.34
CA TYR A 316 -11.48 13.60 -17.74
C TYR A 316 -11.46 15.04 -18.26
N VAL A 317 -10.86 15.24 -19.42
CA VAL A 317 -10.81 16.53 -20.09
C VAL A 317 -12.07 16.68 -20.95
N LEU A 318 -12.94 17.61 -20.59
CA LEU A 318 -14.17 17.88 -21.32
C LEU A 318 -13.86 18.35 -22.75
N LYS A 319 -14.67 17.88 -23.70
CA LYS A 319 -14.65 18.42 -25.06
C LYS A 319 -15.46 19.72 -25.12
N PRO A 320 -15.21 20.58 -26.10
CA PRO A 320 -16.01 21.76 -26.28
C PRO A 320 -17.53 21.46 -26.29
N GLY A 321 -18.29 22.15 -25.43
CA GLY A 321 -19.72 21.95 -25.25
C GLY A 321 -20.15 20.80 -24.34
N GLU A 322 -19.22 20.03 -23.78
CA GLU A 322 -19.52 19.02 -22.74
C GLU A 322 -19.57 19.67 -21.35
N ALA A 323 -20.66 19.45 -20.61
CA ALA A 323 -20.82 19.86 -19.21
C ALA A 323 -20.54 18.67 -18.24
N LYS A 324 -20.35 17.45 -18.76
CA LYS A 324 -20.12 16.21 -18.02
C LYS A 324 -19.40 15.20 -18.88
N ALA A 325 -18.77 14.21 -18.26
CA ALA A 325 -18.18 13.10 -18.99
C ALA A 325 -19.21 12.35 -19.85
N PRO A 326 -18.85 11.86 -21.04
CA PRO A 326 -19.71 11.01 -21.87
C PRO A 326 -20.12 9.74 -21.11
N SER A 327 -21.28 9.17 -21.50
CA SER A 327 -21.88 8.03 -20.79
C SER A 327 -20.95 6.81 -20.68
N ASN A 328 -20.14 6.54 -21.68
CA ASN A 328 -19.17 5.43 -21.66
C ASN A 328 -18.01 5.70 -20.67
N ILE A 329 -17.51 6.92 -20.56
CA ILE A 329 -16.46 7.29 -19.59
C ILE A 329 -17.05 7.32 -18.18
N GLN A 330 -18.27 7.87 -18.01
CA GLN A 330 -18.95 7.84 -16.70
C GLN A 330 -19.23 6.40 -16.26
N HIS A 331 -19.66 5.51 -17.15
CA HIS A 331 -19.85 4.09 -16.86
C HIS A 331 -18.54 3.40 -16.43
N ALA A 332 -17.43 3.71 -17.10
CA ALA A 332 -16.13 3.18 -16.75
C ALA A 332 -15.69 3.62 -15.34
N TRP A 333 -15.87 4.92 -15.04
CA TRP A 333 -15.59 5.47 -13.72
C TRP A 333 -16.46 4.83 -12.62
N ASP A 334 -17.78 4.81 -12.82
CA ASP A 334 -18.73 4.28 -11.84
C ASP A 334 -18.49 2.81 -11.56
N SER A 335 -18.10 2.05 -12.59
CA SER A 335 -17.79 0.62 -12.49
C SER A 335 -16.49 0.39 -11.72
N ALA A 336 -15.43 1.15 -12.01
CA ALA A 336 -14.16 1.09 -11.29
C ALA A 336 -14.37 1.46 -9.80
N LEU A 337 -15.08 2.57 -9.54
CA LEU A 337 -15.42 3.00 -8.18
C LEU A 337 -16.22 1.93 -7.43
N LYS A 338 -17.23 1.32 -8.06
CA LYS A 338 -18.01 0.22 -7.46
C LYS A 338 -17.14 -0.99 -7.13
N GLY A 339 -16.19 -1.32 -8.01
CA GLY A 339 -15.21 -2.39 -7.79
C GLY A 339 -14.31 -2.10 -6.59
N SER A 340 -13.74 -0.89 -6.52
CA SER A 340 -12.96 -0.42 -5.36
C SER A 340 -13.75 -0.54 -4.05
N ARG A 341 -15.01 -0.13 -4.03
CA ARG A 341 -15.86 -0.18 -2.83
C ARG A 341 -16.27 -1.62 -2.46
N ALA A 342 -16.33 -2.54 -3.42
CA ALA A 342 -16.53 -3.97 -3.16
C ALA A 342 -15.29 -4.58 -2.49
N ALA A 343 -14.09 -4.26 -2.98
CA ALA A 343 -12.84 -4.62 -2.33
C ALA A 343 -12.77 -4.06 -0.91
N PHE A 344 -12.97 -2.77 -0.73
CA PHE A 344 -12.95 -2.08 0.57
C PHE A 344 -13.85 -2.78 1.62
N LYS A 345 -15.10 -3.07 1.26
CA LYS A 345 -16.04 -3.75 2.16
C LYS A 345 -15.60 -5.16 2.54
N LYS A 346 -14.81 -5.80 1.69
CA LYS A 346 -14.30 -7.15 1.94
C LYS A 346 -13.03 -7.15 2.79
N MET A 347 -12.31 -6.02 2.89
CA MET A 347 -11.09 -5.89 3.67
C MET A 347 -11.37 -5.85 5.17
N GLN A 348 -11.34 -7.02 5.79
CA GLN A 348 -11.57 -7.23 7.22
C GLN A 348 -10.53 -8.20 7.79
N PRO A 349 -10.24 -8.16 9.10
CA PRO A 349 -9.39 -9.17 9.73
C PRO A 349 -9.88 -10.59 9.43
N GLY A 350 -8.95 -11.51 9.15
CA GLY A 350 -9.24 -12.91 8.82
C GLY A 350 -9.70 -13.18 7.39
N VAL A 351 -9.89 -12.15 6.58
CA VAL A 351 -10.20 -12.30 5.14
C VAL A 351 -8.91 -12.41 4.36
N THR A 352 -8.83 -13.33 3.39
CA THR A 352 -7.63 -13.47 2.55
C THR A 352 -7.58 -12.40 1.45
N GLY A 353 -6.36 -12.04 1.02
CA GLY A 353 -6.17 -11.11 -0.09
C GLY A 353 -6.87 -11.55 -1.37
N LYS A 354 -6.90 -12.86 -1.64
CA LYS A 354 -7.63 -13.46 -2.78
C LYS A 354 -9.14 -13.24 -2.72
N GLN A 355 -9.74 -13.27 -1.52
CA GLN A 355 -11.16 -12.99 -1.35
C GLN A 355 -11.47 -11.51 -1.63
N VAL A 356 -10.57 -10.59 -1.24
CA VAL A 356 -10.68 -9.16 -1.58
C VAL A 356 -10.61 -8.95 -3.10
N HIS A 357 -9.61 -9.56 -3.75
CA HIS A 357 -9.47 -9.53 -5.21
C HIS A 357 -10.72 -10.04 -5.93
N ASN A 358 -11.25 -11.17 -5.50
CA ASN A 358 -12.42 -11.76 -6.13
C ASN A 358 -13.67 -10.87 -6.01
N ALA A 359 -13.84 -10.16 -4.90
CA ALA A 359 -14.95 -9.23 -4.71
C ALA A 359 -14.91 -8.06 -5.72
N GLN A 360 -13.73 -7.48 -5.97
CA GLN A 360 -13.54 -6.44 -6.98
C GLN A 360 -13.73 -7.01 -8.39
N LYS A 361 -13.08 -8.16 -8.70
CA LYS A 361 -13.10 -8.78 -10.01
C LYS A 361 -14.52 -9.19 -10.46
N GLU A 362 -15.35 -9.61 -9.53
CA GLU A 362 -16.75 -9.93 -9.83
C GLU A 362 -17.52 -8.70 -10.34
N VAL A 363 -17.33 -7.54 -9.70
CA VAL A 363 -17.94 -6.27 -10.13
C VAL A 363 -17.42 -5.86 -11.50
N MET A 364 -16.10 -5.90 -11.71
CA MET A 364 -15.45 -5.58 -12.98
C MET A 364 -15.99 -6.43 -14.12
N ASN A 365 -16.10 -7.75 -13.93
CA ASN A 365 -16.58 -8.68 -14.94
C ASN A 365 -18.06 -8.44 -15.28
N LYS A 366 -18.92 -8.22 -14.27
CA LYS A 366 -20.34 -7.89 -14.44
C LYS A 366 -20.57 -6.58 -15.19
N ALA A 367 -19.66 -5.63 -15.05
CA ALA A 367 -19.71 -4.34 -15.72
C ALA A 367 -19.26 -4.40 -17.19
N GLY A 368 -18.70 -5.53 -17.65
CA GLY A 368 -18.20 -5.69 -19.01
C GLY A 368 -16.81 -5.10 -19.26
N SER A 369 -15.99 -4.99 -18.23
CA SER A 369 -14.59 -4.58 -18.35
C SER A 369 -13.78 -5.60 -19.16
N LEU A 370 -12.79 -5.13 -19.90
CA LEU A 370 -11.73 -5.99 -20.40
C LEU A 370 -10.94 -6.59 -19.21
N PRO A 371 -10.33 -7.77 -19.37
CA PRO A 371 -9.47 -8.34 -18.35
C PRO A 371 -8.32 -7.42 -17.99
N VAL A 372 -8.07 -7.26 -16.68
CA VAL A 372 -6.93 -6.59 -16.11
C VAL A 372 -6.02 -7.65 -15.49
N MET A 373 -4.71 -7.57 -15.77
CA MET A 373 -3.75 -8.62 -15.42
C MET A 373 -3.12 -8.46 -14.04
N TRP A 374 -3.19 -7.27 -13.44
CA TRP A 374 -2.59 -7.02 -12.13
C TRP A 374 -3.55 -7.29 -10.97
N SER A 375 -2.98 -7.33 -9.77
CA SER A 375 -3.72 -7.53 -8.52
C SER A 375 -4.63 -6.33 -8.24
N THR A 376 -5.67 -6.55 -7.44
CA THR A 376 -6.52 -5.47 -6.90
C THR A 376 -5.76 -4.55 -5.97
N GLY A 377 -4.62 -4.98 -5.43
CA GLY A 377 -3.78 -4.15 -4.59
C GLY A 377 -2.66 -4.95 -3.94
N HIS A 378 -1.92 -4.26 -3.10
CA HIS A 378 -0.74 -4.77 -2.40
C HIS A 378 -0.57 -4.08 -1.05
N PRO A 379 0.20 -4.66 -0.13
CA PRO A 379 0.65 -3.94 1.05
C PRO A 379 1.48 -2.72 0.66
N VAL A 380 1.34 -1.64 1.41
CA VAL A 380 2.13 -0.41 1.27
C VAL A 380 2.59 0.04 2.65
N GLY A 381 3.79 0.59 2.75
CA GLY A 381 4.28 1.07 4.04
C GLY A 381 5.70 1.57 3.98
N TYR A 382 6.70 0.71 4.13
CA TYR A 382 8.11 1.09 4.04
C TYR A 382 8.62 1.14 2.59
N VAL A 383 7.93 0.45 1.72
CA VAL A 383 8.10 0.51 0.27
C VAL A 383 6.71 0.47 -0.39
N ALA A 384 6.60 0.87 -1.66
CA ALA A 384 5.33 0.86 -2.38
C ALA A 384 4.72 -0.55 -2.43
N HIS A 385 5.51 -1.57 -2.79
CA HIS A 385 5.12 -2.97 -2.71
C HIS A 385 5.77 -3.62 -1.47
N ASP A 386 5.13 -3.47 -0.32
CA ASP A 386 5.65 -3.88 0.98
C ASP A 386 5.33 -5.37 1.30
N SER A 387 5.85 -5.86 2.44
CA SER A 387 5.51 -7.19 2.98
C SER A 387 4.07 -7.23 3.47
N GLY A 388 3.37 -8.33 3.15
CA GLY A 388 1.99 -8.56 3.56
C GLY A 388 1.19 -9.35 2.52
N PRO A 389 -0.10 -9.68 2.80
CA PRO A 389 -0.98 -10.37 1.87
C PRO A 389 -1.19 -9.58 0.58
N ASN A 390 -0.89 -10.16 -0.59
CA ASN A 390 -1.23 -9.52 -1.87
C ASN A 390 -2.74 -9.64 -2.15
N LEU A 391 -3.37 -8.56 -2.59
CA LEU A 391 -4.80 -8.55 -2.95
C LEU A 391 -4.97 -9.02 -4.42
N GLY A 392 -4.59 -10.26 -4.71
CA GLY A 392 -4.54 -10.78 -6.07
C GLY A 392 -4.55 -12.29 -6.15
N VAL A 393 -3.67 -12.83 -6.99
CA VAL A 393 -3.52 -14.27 -7.26
C VAL A 393 -2.07 -14.77 -7.04
N ARG A 394 -1.26 -14.02 -6.29
CA ARG A 394 0.12 -14.40 -5.96
C ARG A 394 0.13 -15.41 -4.81
N SER A 395 1.29 -16.01 -4.51
CA SER A 395 1.48 -16.96 -3.41
C SER A 395 1.03 -16.41 -2.06
N THR A 396 1.26 -15.12 -1.79
CA THR A 396 0.85 -14.46 -0.55
C THR A 396 -0.64 -14.07 -0.50
N SER A 397 -1.41 -14.27 -1.58
CA SER A 397 -2.83 -13.88 -1.63
C SER A 397 -3.76 -14.78 -0.80
N ASP A 398 -3.32 -15.99 -0.44
CA ASP A 398 -4.05 -16.89 0.44
C ASP A 398 -3.82 -16.58 1.94
N LEU A 399 -2.95 -15.62 2.26
CA LEU A 399 -2.73 -15.13 3.62
C LEU A 399 -3.83 -14.14 4.04
N GLU A 400 -4.13 -14.15 5.33
CA GLU A 400 -5.19 -13.34 5.92
C GLU A 400 -4.72 -11.90 6.21
N LEU A 401 -5.63 -10.94 6.00
CA LEU A 401 -5.47 -9.58 6.46
C LEU A 401 -5.60 -9.55 7.99
N ASP A 402 -4.84 -8.66 8.64
CA ASP A 402 -4.86 -8.52 10.09
C ASP A 402 -4.77 -7.05 10.50
N VAL A 403 -5.18 -6.76 11.74
CA VAL A 403 -5.20 -5.40 12.28
C VAL A 403 -3.81 -4.74 12.22
N GLY A 404 -3.77 -3.48 11.82
CA GLY A 404 -2.55 -2.70 11.63
C GLY A 404 -1.88 -2.88 10.27
N MET A 405 -2.35 -3.79 9.42
CA MET A 405 -1.87 -3.89 8.04
C MET A 405 -2.37 -2.73 7.18
N THR A 406 -1.52 -2.24 6.30
CA THR A 406 -1.81 -1.12 5.38
C THR A 406 -1.70 -1.57 3.94
N PHE A 407 -2.61 -1.07 3.10
CA PHE A 407 -2.72 -1.46 1.69
C PHE A 407 -2.96 -0.24 0.80
N ALA A 408 -2.41 -0.30 -0.41
CA ALA A 408 -2.89 0.40 -1.58
C ALA A 408 -3.78 -0.56 -2.39
N PHE A 409 -4.94 -0.12 -2.86
CA PHE A 409 -5.87 -0.98 -3.58
C PHE A 409 -6.71 -0.24 -4.60
N ASP A 410 -6.96 -0.92 -5.70
CA ASP A 410 -7.59 -0.40 -6.89
C ASP A 410 -9.03 -0.86 -7.08
N GLY A 411 -9.78 -0.07 -7.85
CA GLY A 411 -10.98 -0.53 -8.55
C GLY A 411 -10.79 -0.35 -10.04
N PHE A 412 -11.03 -1.40 -10.82
CA PHE A 412 -10.71 -1.43 -12.23
C PHE A 412 -11.91 -1.34 -13.15
N PHE A 413 -11.73 -0.64 -14.28
CA PHE A 413 -12.50 -0.82 -15.49
C PHE A 413 -11.63 -0.51 -16.72
N SER A 414 -11.51 -1.48 -17.64
CA SER A 414 -10.70 -1.36 -18.86
C SER A 414 -11.55 -1.50 -20.11
N TRP A 415 -11.23 -0.69 -21.12
CA TRP A 415 -11.91 -0.73 -22.42
C TRP A 415 -10.92 -0.52 -23.58
N LYS A 416 -11.36 -0.83 -24.81
CA LYS A 416 -10.60 -0.53 -26.02
C LYS A 416 -10.45 0.97 -26.20
N TYR A 417 -9.21 1.44 -26.30
CA TYR A 417 -8.94 2.83 -26.60
C TYR A 417 -9.28 3.14 -28.07
N PRO A 418 -10.01 4.24 -28.36
CA PRO A 418 -10.32 4.64 -29.74
C PRO A 418 -9.05 4.96 -30.52
N GLY A 419 -8.84 4.37 -31.69
CA GLY A 419 -7.68 4.62 -32.52
C GLY A 419 -7.43 3.56 -33.58
N LYS A 420 -6.38 3.74 -34.38
CA LYS A 420 -5.99 2.81 -35.45
C LYS A 420 -5.37 1.50 -34.93
N ASN A 421 -4.86 1.49 -33.70
CA ASN A 421 -4.29 0.30 -33.07
C ASN A 421 -5.33 -0.34 -32.14
N HIS A 422 -5.97 -1.41 -32.62
CA HIS A 422 -7.01 -2.13 -31.88
C HIS A 422 -6.53 -2.88 -30.62
N GLN A 423 -5.25 -2.89 -30.35
CA GLN A 423 -4.68 -3.54 -29.16
C GLN A 423 -4.54 -2.57 -27.97
N MET A 424 -4.65 -1.26 -28.22
CA MET A 424 -4.56 -0.28 -27.14
C MET A 424 -5.80 -0.32 -26.23
N THR A 425 -5.56 -0.16 -24.95
CA THR A 425 -6.59 -0.05 -23.92
C THR A 425 -6.52 1.28 -23.20
N LYS A 426 -7.57 1.62 -22.48
CA LYS A 426 -7.56 2.58 -21.39
C LYS A 426 -8.18 1.91 -20.17
N THR A 427 -7.54 2.08 -19.04
CA THR A 427 -7.99 1.53 -17.77
C THR A 427 -8.16 2.67 -16.77
N ILE A 428 -9.28 2.69 -16.06
CA ILE A 428 -9.40 3.40 -14.79
C ILE A 428 -9.01 2.39 -13.72
N SER A 429 -8.07 2.77 -12.86
CA SER A 429 -7.57 2.02 -11.72
C SER A 429 -7.55 2.97 -10.52
N VAL A 430 -8.75 3.38 -10.04
CA VAL A 430 -8.85 4.31 -8.91
C VAL A 430 -8.27 3.65 -7.65
N GLU A 431 -7.19 4.21 -7.14
CA GLU A 431 -6.41 3.61 -6.06
C GLU A 431 -6.46 4.44 -4.79
N GLU A 432 -6.62 3.73 -3.68
CA GLU A 432 -6.77 4.31 -2.36
C GLU A 432 -5.87 3.59 -1.36
N MET A 433 -5.45 4.31 -0.32
CA MET A 433 -4.74 3.71 0.81
C MET A 433 -5.67 3.49 2.00
N VAL A 434 -5.49 2.33 2.67
CA VAL A 434 -6.24 1.95 3.87
C VAL A 434 -5.36 1.34 4.94
N VAL A 435 -5.86 1.35 6.18
CA VAL A 435 -5.40 0.52 7.29
C VAL A 435 -6.52 -0.43 7.71
N ILE A 436 -6.18 -1.65 8.08
CA ILE A 436 -7.13 -2.60 8.66
C ILE A 436 -7.26 -2.32 10.16
N LYS A 437 -8.49 -2.11 10.62
CA LYS A 437 -8.89 -1.98 12.02
C LYS A 437 -9.75 -3.17 12.42
N GLU A 438 -10.14 -3.28 13.71
CA GLU A 438 -10.96 -4.37 14.21
C GLU A 438 -12.29 -4.53 13.44
N GLU A 439 -12.94 -3.41 13.08
CA GLU A 439 -14.20 -3.39 12.34
C GLU A 439 -14.02 -3.42 10.81
N GLY A 440 -12.80 -3.52 10.30
CA GLY A 440 -12.48 -3.56 8.88
C GLY A 440 -11.59 -2.40 8.42
N ALA A 441 -11.55 -2.19 7.10
CA ALA A 441 -10.69 -1.17 6.50
C ALA A 441 -11.15 0.26 6.81
N VAL A 442 -10.18 1.15 7.00
CA VAL A 442 -10.37 2.60 7.17
C VAL A 442 -9.45 3.31 6.19
N PHE A 443 -9.98 4.25 5.40
CA PHE A 443 -9.19 5.03 4.45
C PHE A 443 -8.18 5.91 5.18
N LEU A 444 -6.95 5.97 4.67
CA LEU A 444 -5.90 6.85 5.20
C LEU A 444 -6.07 8.30 4.76
N THR A 445 -6.72 8.54 3.63
CA THR A 445 -7.08 9.87 3.13
C THR A 445 -8.47 9.87 2.53
N LYS A 446 -9.01 11.06 2.22
CA LYS A 446 -10.33 11.19 1.57
C LYS A 446 -10.30 10.49 0.21
N PRO A 447 -11.13 9.46 0.00
CA PRO A 447 -11.15 8.74 -1.27
C PRO A 447 -11.75 9.59 -2.39
N GLN A 448 -11.31 9.35 -3.63
CA GLN A 448 -11.94 9.93 -4.80
C GLN A 448 -13.33 9.32 -5.01
N THR A 449 -14.37 10.15 -5.03
CA THR A 449 -15.78 9.72 -5.16
C THR A 449 -16.42 10.11 -6.49
N SER A 450 -15.78 11.00 -7.24
CA SER A 450 -16.23 11.44 -8.56
C SER A 450 -15.03 11.63 -9.49
N LEU A 451 -15.26 11.43 -10.79
CA LEU A 451 -14.25 11.75 -11.80
C LEU A 451 -14.04 13.28 -11.82
N ILE A 452 -12.77 13.69 -11.79
CA ILE A 452 -12.41 15.11 -11.90
C ILE A 452 -12.70 15.54 -13.34
N LEU A 453 -13.41 16.66 -13.52
CA LEU A 453 -13.70 17.21 -14.83
C LEU A 453 -12.83 18.46 -15.05
N ILE A 454 -12.13 18.49 -16.19
CA ILE A 454 -11.26 19.59 -16.60
C ILE A 454 -11.91 20.25 -17.81
N SER A 455 -12.22 21.56 -17.73
CA SER A 455 -12.76 22.37 -18.83
C SER A 455 -11.70 23.33 -19.37
N ASP A 456 -11.89 23.80 -20.61
CA ASP A 456 -11.07 24.88 -21.19
C ASP A 456 -11.35 26.25 -20.55
N ASP A 457 -12.51 26.40 -19.88
CA ASP A 457 -12.90 27.66 -19.24
C ASP A 457 -12.19 27.74 -17.88
N ASN A 458 -11.04 28.41 -17.88
CA ASN A 458 -10.41 28.90 -16.65
C ASN A 458 -11.24 30.12 -16.15
N ASP A 459 -12.37 29.88 -15.48
CA ASP A 459 -13.04 30.85 -14.62
C ASP A 459 -12.67 30.61 -13.14
#